data_5393dda3e8cd2d8ab0ccbee5508efc25
#
_entry.id   5393dda3e8cd2d8ab0ccbee5508efc25
#
_cell.length_a   1.000
_cell.length_b   1.000
_cell.length_c   1.000
_cell.angle_alpha   90.00
_cell.angle_beta   90.00
_cell.angle_gamma   90.00
#
_symmetry.space_group_name_H-M   'P 1'
#
loop_
_entity.id
_entity.type
_entity.pdbx_description
1 polymer ?
#
loop_
_entity_poly.entity_id
_entity_poly.type
_entity_poly.pdbx_seq_one_letter_code
_entity_poly.pdbx_strand_id
1 'polypeptide(L)'
;MTEQTKKIIDITRPDNRQTDELVCLWQASVRATHHFLSERDILALESEVRSALAQIPELYAFSERGKILGFIGLADGKAEMLFVSPDCFGRGIGSELLTFAVRQRGVTLVNVNEQNPAALKFYRKHGFAVDGRSPLDDQGNPFPILHLKLGR
;
A
#
# COMPACT_ATOMS: atom_id res chain seq x y z
N MET A 1 18.94 -16.01 -14.45
CA MET A 1 17.56 -16.36 -14.65
C MET A 1 16.70 -16.16 -13.44
N THR A 2 17.26 -16.36 -12.23
CA THR A 2 16.47 -16.15 -11.02
C THR A 2 16.02 -14.72 -10.84
N GLU A 3 16.81 -13.74 -11.28
CA GLU A 3 16.41 -12.35 -11.16
C GLU A 3 15.22 -11.98 -12.03
N GLN A 4 14.86 -12.84 -13.00
CA GLN A 4 13.69 -12.60 -13.83
C GLN A 4 12.42 -13.15 -13.20
N THR A 5 12.50 -13.93 -12.11
CA THR A 5 11.34 -14.51 -11.46
C THR A 5 10.69 -13.53 -10.47
N LYS A 6 11.40 -12.49 -10.07
CA LYS A 6 10.84 -11.47 -9.19
C LYS A 6 11.15 -10.08 -9.72
N LYS A 7 10.12 -9.26 -9.82
CA LYS A 7 10.25 -7.92 -10.37
C LYS A 7 9.01 -7.10 -10.06
N ILE A 8 9.16 -5.79 -10.24
CA ILE A 8 8.04 -4.86 -10.13
C ILE A 8 7.46 -4.69 -11.52
N ILE A 9 6.15 -4.91 -11.63
CA ILE A 9 5.43 -4.83 -12.90
C ILE A 9 4.30 -3.82 -12.81
N ASP A 10 4.01 -3.17 -13.93
CA ASP A 10 2.90 -2.23 -14.04
C ASP A 10 1.61 -3.02 -14.28
N ILE A 11 0.66 -2.91 -13.36
CA ILE A 11 -0.64 -3.55 -13.48
C ILE A 11 -1.77 -2.53 -13.39
N THR A 12 -1.49 -1.29 -13.79
CA THR A 12 -2.50 -0.23 -13.80
C THR A 12 -3.74 -0.67 -14.58
N ARG A 13 -4.92 -0.44 -14.02
CA ARG A 13 -6.20 -0.94 -14.52
C ARG A 13 -6.23 -2.46 -14.57
N PRO A 14 -6.12 -3.10 -13.41
CA PRO A 14 -6.04 -4.57 -13.35
C PRO A 14 -7.31 -5.22 -13.88
N ASP A 15 -7.17 -6.41 -14.45
CA ASP A 15 -8.33 -7.20 -14.86
C ASP A 15 -8.99 -7.82 -13.62
N ASN A 16 -10.10 -8.54 -13.82
CA ASN A 16 -10.85 -9.11 -12.70
C ASN A 16 -10.03 -10.09 -11.89
N ARG A 17 -9.21 -10.91 -12.55
CA ARG A 17 -8.38 -11.90 -11.87
C ARG A 17 -7.32 -11.21 -11.03
N GLN A 18 -6.65 -10.20 -11.59
CA GLN A 18 -5.65 -9.43 -10.85
C GLN A 18 -6.29 -8.69 -9.68
N THR A 19 -7.47 -8.10 -9.89
CA THR A 19 -8.19 -7.41 -8.82
C THR A 19 -8.50 -8.35 -7.67
N ASP A 20 -8.99 -9.56 -7.97
CA ASP A 20 -9.29 -10.54 -6.93
C ASP A 20 -8.03 -10.91 -6.15
N GLU A 21 -6.91 -11.10 -6.84
CA GLU A 21 -5.64 -11.42 -6.19
C GLU A 21 -5.19 -10.28 -5.28
N LEU A 22 -5.29 -9.04 -5.74
CA LEU A 22 -4.92 -7.87 -4.97
C LEU A 22 -5.82 -7.68 -3.75
N VAL A 23 -7.12 -7.90 -3.89
CA VAL A 23 -8.06 -7.79 -2.77
C VAL A 23 -7.77 -8.86 -1.72
N CYS A 24 -7.48 -10.09 -2.12
CA CYS A 24 -7.11 -11.15 -1.19
C CYS A 24 -5.83 -10.78 -0.42
N LEU A 25 -4.84 -10.23 -1.12
CA LEU A 25 -3.60 -9.79 -0.49
C LEU A 25 -3.88 -8.65 0.48
N TRP A 26 -4.68 -7.65 0.06
CA TRP A 26 -5.04 -6.53 0.91
C TRP A 26 -5.72 -7.01 2.20
N GLN A 27 -6.70 -7.89 2.08
CA GLN A 27 -7.41 -8.42 3.26
C GLN A 27 -6.45 -9.12 4.21
N ALA A 28 -5.59 -9.98 3.69
CA ALA A 28 -4.62 -10.70 4.52
C ALA A 28 -3.66 -9.73 5.22
N SER A 29 -3.15 -8.74 4.49
CA SER A 29 -2.24 -7.76 5.03
C SER A 29 -2.89 -6.92 6.13
N VAL A 30 -4.11 -6.46 5.89
CA VAL A 30 -4.84 -5.61 6.83
C VAL A 30 -5.16 -6.40 8.12
N ARG A 31 -5.57 -7.66 7.99
CA ARG A 31 -5.82 -8.50 9.16
C ARG A 31 -4.57 -8.67 10.01
N ALA A 32 -3.41 -8.72 9.38
CA ALA A 32 -2.14 -8.91 10.09
C ALA A 32 -1.61 -7.63 10.73
N THR A 33 -1.99 -6.45 10.22
CA THR A 33 -1.35 -5.20 10.62
C THR A 33 -2.29 -4.15 11.20
N HIS A 34 -3.56 -4.16 10.79
CA HIS A 34 -4.54 -3.14 11.21
C HIS A 34 -5.48 -3.71 12.25
N HIS A 35 -4.93 -4.00 13.45
CA HIS A 35 -5.69 -4.65 14.51
C HIS A 35 -6.84 -3.81 15.06
N PHE A 36 -6.88 -2.52 14.71
CA PHE A 36 -7.98 -1.63 15.09
C PHE A 36 -9.21 -1.82 14.19
N LEU A 37 -9.10 -2.58 13.10
CA LEU A 37 -10.22 -2.86 12.20
C LEU A 37 -10.82 -4.22 12.54
N SER A 38 -12.16 -4.27 12.67
CA SER A 38 -12.88 -5.52 12.85
C SER A 38 -13.07 -6.22 11.51
N GLU A 39 -13.47 -7.50 11.53
CA GLU A 39 -13.82 -8.20 10.29
C GLU A 39 -14.95 -7.47 9.54
N ARG A 40 -15.91 -6.92 10.28
CA ARG A 40 -16.98 -6.13 9.68
C ARG A 40 -16.42 -4.91 8.95
N ASP A 41 -15.46 -4.22 9.55
CA ASP A 41 -14.82 -3.05 8.92
C ASP A 41 -14.12 -3.44 7.63
N ILE A 42 -13.38 -4.56 7.66
CA ILE A 42 -12.62 -5.04 6.50
C ILE A 42 -13.58 -5.40 5.36
N LEU A 43 -14.65 -6.12 5.65
CA LEU A 43 -15.63 -6.50 4.64
C LEU A 43 -16.35 -5.28 4.07
N ALA A 44 -16.63 -4.29 4.92
CA ALA A 44 -17.29 -3.06 4.47
C ALA A 44 -16.41 -2.24 3.54
N LEU A 45 -15.08 -2.34 3.69
CA LEU A 45 -14.13 -1.58 2.87
C LEU A 45 -13.82 -2.24 1.53
N GLU A 46 -14.21 -3.50 1.35
CA GLU A 46 -13.81 -4.23 0.14
C GLU A 46 -14.25 -3.56 -1.16
N SER A 47 -15.50 -3.10 -1.24
CA SER A 47 -15.98 -2.47 -2.48
C SER A 47 -15.23 -1.18 -2.79
N GLU A 48 -14.86 -0.43 -1.77
CA GLU A 48 -14.09 0.80 -1.94
C GLU A 48 -12.67 0.49 -2.42
N VAL A 49 -12.08 -0.57 -1.89
CA VAL A 49 -10.74 -1.00 -2.32
C VAL A 49 -10.77 -1.44 -3.78
N ARG A 50 -11.79 -2.21 -4.18
CA ARG A 50 -11.94 -2.63 -5.58
C ARG A 50 -12.08 -1.44 -6.51
N SER A 51 -12.88 -0.46 -6.11
CA SER A 51 -13.06 0.76 -6.89
C SER A 51 -11.77 1.55 -7.00
N ALA A 52 -11.04 1.68 -5.89
CA ALA A 52 -9.77 2.38 -5.88
C ALA A 52 -8.74 1.70 -6.79
N LEU A 53 -8.67 0.37 -6.75
CA LEU A 53 -7.74 -0.38 -7.60
C LEU A 53 -8.05 -0.19 -9.09
N ALA A 54 -9.33 -0.07 -9.44
CA ALA A 54 -9.74 0.13 -10.83
C ALA A 54 -9.42 1.54 -11.33
N GLN A 55 -9.39 2.51 -10.45
CA GLN A 55 -9.33 3.93 -10.83
C GLN A 55 -7.97 4.60 -10.57
N ILE A 56 -7.13 4.02 -9.72
CA ILE A 56 -5.88 4.67 -9.36
C ILE A 56 -5.00 4.87 -10.59
N PRO A 57 -4.39 6.06 -10.74
CA PRO A 57 -3.61 6.40 -11.94
C PRO A 57 -2.44 5.48 -12.21
N GLU A 58 -1.76 4.97 -11.17
CA GLU A 58 -0.62 4.07 -11.33
C GLU A 58 -0.70 2.97 -10.29
N LEU A 59 -0.48 1.74 -10.74
CA LEU A 59 -0.53 0.57 -9.86
C LEU A 59 0.57 -0.40 -10.27
N TYR A 60 1.43 -0.73 -9.32
CA TYR A 60 2.57 -1.62 -9.56
C TYR A 60 2.55 -2.76 -8.55
N ALA A 61 2.94 -3.93 -9.01
CA ALA A 61 2.99 -5.12 -8.16
C ALA A 61 4.40 -5.69 -8.13
N PHE A 62 4.77 -6.22 -6.96
CA PHE A 62 5.98 -7.02 -6.83
C PHE A 62 5.57 -8.47 -7.12
N SER A 63 6.09 -9.01 -8.20
CA SER A 63 5.71 -10.34 -8.66
C SER A 63 6.92 -11.27 -8.59
N GLU A 64 6.69 -12.48 -8.10
CA GLU A 64 7.69 -13.52 -8.04
C GLU A 64 7.06 -14.81 -8.54
N ARG A 65 7.60 -15.36 -9.63
CA ARG A 65 7.09 -16.58 -10.23
C ARG A 65 5.60 -16.52 -10.56
N GLY A 66 5.17 -15.36 -11.07
CA GLY A 66 3.79 -15.15 -11.46
C GLY A 66 2.83 -14.88 -10.32
N LYS A 67 3.31 -14.81 -9.08
CA LYS A 67 2.49 -14.54 -7.90
C LYS A 67 2.75 -13.13 -7.40
N ILE A 68 1.68 -12.39 -7.12
CA ILE A 68 1.80 -11.05 -6.56
C ILE A 68 2.03 -11.16 -5.06
N LEU A 69 3.12 -10.58 -4.58
CA LEU A 69 3.51 -10.61 -3.17
C LEU A 69 3.32 -9.26 -2.48
N GLY A 70 3.12 -8.20 -3.24
CA GLY A 70 2.86 -6.88 -2.71
C GLY A 70 2.48 -5.95 -3.83
N PHE A 71 1.92 -4.79 -3.50
CA PHE A 71 1.58 -3.80 -4.52
C PHE A 71 1.58 -2.40 -3.94
N ILE A 72 1.75 -1.41 -4.83
CA ILE A 72 1.72 0.00 -4.46
C ILE A 72 0.89 0.75 -5.49
N GLY A 73 0.01 1.61 -5.01
CA GLY A 73 -0.81 2.46 -5.84
C GLY A 73 -0.46 3.92 -5.65
N LEU A 74 -0.32 4.65 -6.74
CA LEU A 74 0.16 6.03 -6.73
C LEU A 74 -0.82 6.98 -7.40
N ALA A 75 -0.95 8.18 -6.84
CA ALA A 75 -1.72 9.26 -7.43
C ALA A 75 -1.13 10.60 -7.01
N ASP A 76 -0.85 11.47 -7.98
CA ASP A 76 -0.41 12.84 -7.73
C ASP A 76 0.79 12.95 -6.79
N GLY A 77 1.79 12.09 -6.98
CA GLY A 77 3.00 12.12 -6.17
C GLY A 77 2.86 11.49 -4.80
N LYS A 78 1.75 10.82 -4.55
CA LYS A 78 1.45 10.20 -3.26
C LYS A 78 1.31 8.69 -3.41
N ALA A 79 1.87 7.95 -2.47
CA ALA A 79 1.59 6.52 -2.36
C ALA A 79 0.28 6.37 -1.59
N GLU A 80 -0.78 6.03 -2.32
CA GLU A 80 -2.12 5.89 -1.75
C GLU A 80 -2.34 4.51 -1.13
N MET A 81 -1.66 3.51 -1.66
CA MET A 81 -1.78 2.13 -1.18
C MET A 81 -0.40 1.48 -1.20
N LEU A 82 -0.07 0.74 -0.16
CA LEU A 82 1.13 -0.09 -0.11
C LEU A 82 0.84 -1.26 0.81
N PHE A 83 0.73 -2.44 0.22
CA PHE A 83 0.41 -3.66 0.97
C PHE A 83 1.30 -4.81 0.53
N VAL A 84 1.70 -5.64 1.50
CA VAL A 84 2.57 -6.78 1.27
C VAL A 84 1.90 -8.01 1.89
N SER A 85 2.01 -9.17 1.23
CA SER A 85 1.50 -10.41 1.78
C SER A 85 2.14 -10.70 3.13
N PRO A 86 1.36 -11.06 4.17
CA PRO A 86 1.93 -11.34 5.48
C PRO A 86 3.00 -12.44 5.48
N ASP A 87 2.86 -13.42 4.58
CA ASP A 87 3.84 -14.50 4.45
C ASP A 87 5.20 -13.99 4.01
N CYS A 88 5.26 -12.77 3.48
CA CYS A 88 6.47 -12.18 2.93
C CYS A 88 7.00 -11.01 3.76
N PHE A 89 6.42 -10.75 4.93
CA PHE A 89 6.91 -9.69 5.81
C PHE A 89 8.38 -9.96 6.15
N GLY A 90 9.17 -8.89 6.22
CA GLY A 90 10.59 -9.00 6.54
C GLY A 90 11.49 -9.31 5.37
N ARG A 91 10.95 -9.49 4.16
CA ARG A 91 11.74 -9.77 2.95
C ARG A 91 12.15 -8.51 2.18
N GLY A 92 11.73 -7.33 2.64
CA GLY A 92 12.10 -6.08 1.98
C GLY A 92 11.23 -5.71 0.79
N ILE A 93 10.11 -6.40 0.57
CA ILE A 93 9.23 -6.12 -0.58
C ILE A 93 8.63 -4.74 -0.51
N GLY A 94 8.14 -4.34 0.67
CA GLY A 94 7.60 -3.00 0.85
C GLY A 94 8.65 -1.92 0.59
N SER A 95 9.87 -2.15 1.04
CA SER A 95 10.98 -1.23 0.81
C SER A 95 11.32 -1.10 -0.67
N GLU A 96 11.31 -2.22 -1.40
CA GLU A 96 11.58 -2.19 -2.83
C GLU A 96 10.50 -1.45 -3.60
N LEU A 97 9.23 -1.68 -3.25
CA LEU A 97 8.12 -0.97 -3.89
C LEU A 97 8.17 0.53 -3.60
N LEU A 98 8.41 0.89 -2.35
CA LEU A 98 8.49 2.31 -1.97
C LEU A 98 9.69 2.99 -2.63
N THR A 99 10.85 2.33 -2.64
CA THR A 99 12.05 2.88 -3.29
C THR A 99 11.82 3.08 -4.77
N PHE A 100 11.18 2.12 -5.43
CA PHE A 100 10.81 2.25 -6.84
C PHE A 100 9.90 3.48 -7.04
N ALA A 101 8.88 3.63 -6.20
CA ALA A 101 7.95 4.74 -6.32
C ALA A 101 8.63 6.09 -6.13
N VAL A 102 9.52 6.19 -5.15
CA VAL A 102 10.25 7.44 -4.88
C VAL A 102 11.22 7.75 -6.02
N ARG A 103 12.04 6.79 -6.41
CA ARG A 103 13.11 7.02 -7.37
C ARG A 103 12.64 7.07 -8.82
N GLN A 104 11.68 6.22 -9.17
CA GLN A 104 11.25 6.08 -10.57
C GLN A 104 9.97 6.85 -10.87
N ARG A 105 9.13 7.10 -9.88
CA ARG A 105 7.82 7.72 -10.10
C ARG A 105 7.64 9.05 -9.37
N GLY A 106 8.64 9.51 -8.63
CA GLY A 106 8.61 10.84 -8.01
C GLY A 106 7.69 10.98 -6.81
N VAL A 107 7.42 9.89 -6.10
CA VAL A 107 6.57 9.93 -4.91
C VAL A 107 7.28 10.69 -3.78
N THR A 108 6.56 11.62 -3.14
CA THR A 108 7.08 12.40 -2.02
C THR A 108 6.12 12.43 -0.82
N LEU A 109 4.92 11.86 -0.97
CA LEU A 109 3.88 11.92 0.06
C LEU A 109 3.33 10.53 0.34
N VAL A 110 3.00 10.26 1.61
CA VAL A 110 2.27 9.06 2.01
C VAL A 110 1.30 9.42 3.14
N ASN A 111 0.21 8.67 3.24
CA ASN A 111 -0.73 8.76 4.36
C ASN A 111 -0.67 7.47 5.15
N VAL A 112 -0.72 7.58 6.48
CA VAL A 112 -0.61 6.44 7.37
C VAL A 112 -1.70 6.53 8.44
N ASN A 113 -2.38 5.43 8.72
CA ASN A 113 -3.26 5.37 9.88
C ASN A 113 -2.45 5.58 11.14
N GLU A 114 -2.89 6.54 11.97
CA GLU A 114 -2.20 6.83 13.24
C GLU A 114 -2.13 5.60 14.14
N GLN A 115 -3.11 4.71 14.01
CA GLN A 115 -3.22 3.50 14.81
C GLN A 115 -2.37 2.35 14.28
N ASN A 116 -1.52 2.62 13.28
CA ASN A 116 -0.59 1.64 12.73
C ASN A 116 0.85 2.14 12.92
N PRO A 117 1.42 1.97 14.13
CA PRO A 117 2.77 2.48 14.41
C PRO A 117 3.86 1.78 13.60
N ALA A 118 3.64 0.53 13.20
CA ALA A 118 4.63 -0.19 12.39
C ALA A 118 4.78 0.47 11.02
N ALA A 119 3.68 0.91 10.42
CA ALA A 119 3.72 1.62 9.13
C ALA A 119 4.43 2.96 9.28
N LEU A 120 4.13 3.70 10.35
CA LEU A 120 4.80 4.98 10.60
C LEU A 120 6.30 4.79 10.73
N LYS A 121 6.74 3.79 11.49
CA LYS A 121 8.15 3.48 11.66
C LYS A 121 8.81 3.14 10.31
N PHE A 122 8.12 2.35 9.50
CA PHE A 122 8.59 1.97 8.17
C PHE A 122 8.84 3.20 7.28
N TYR A 123 7.87 4.11 7.21
CA TYR A 123 8.02 5.30 6.38
C TYR A 123 9.08 6.26 6.92
N ARG A 124 9.17 6.41 8.23
CA ARG A 124 10.22 7.23 8.83
C ARG A 124 11.61 6.70 8.49
N LYS A 125 11.76 5.39 8.49
CA LYS A 125 13.04 4.75 8.11
C LYS A 125 13.42 5.10 6.67
N HIS A 126 12.44 5.35 5.82
CA HIS A 126 12.67 5.71 4.42
C HIS A 126 12.71 7.21 4.17
N GLY A 127 12.83 8.01 5.22
CA GLY A 127 13.03 9.44 5.10
C GLY A 127 11.77 10.29 5.12
N PHE A 128 10.62 9.70 5.42
CA PHE A 128 9.38 10.45 5.54
C PHE A 128 9.19 10.97 6.96
N ALA A 129 8.60 12.16 7.08
CA ALA A 129 8.31 12.77 8.37
C ALA A 129 6.88 13.25 8.40
N VAL A 130 6.27 13.26 9.59
CA VAL A 130 4.90 13.73 9.76
C VAL A 130 4.83 15.21 9.45
N ASP A 131 3.92 15.57 8.54
CA ASP A 131 3.70 16.94 8.09
C ASP A 131 2.30 17.44 8.45
N GLY A 132 1.40 16.56 8.83
CA GLY A 132 0.06 16.92 9.19
C GLY A 132 -0.75 15.74 9.71
N ARG A 133 -1.96 16.03 10.15
CA ARG A 133 -2.86 15.01 10.71
C ARG A 133 -4.31 15.37 10.40
N SER A 134 -5.08 14.36 10.01
CA SER A 134 -6.53 14.48 9.89
C SER A 134 -7.17 13.58 10.95
N PRO A 135 -8.13 14.10 11.74
CA PRO A 135 -8.75 13.31 12.81
C PRO A 135 -9.66 12.20 12.29
N LEU A 136 -10.10 12.29 11.03
CA LEU A 136 -10.97 11.31 10.39
C LEU A 136 -10.30 10.85 9.10
N ASP A 137 -10.65 9.64 8.64
CA ASP A 137 -10.19 9.18 7.34
C ASP A 137 -11.01 9.85 6.21
N ASP A 138 -10.70 9.51 4.95
CA ASP A 138 -11.35 10.14 3.79
C ASP A 138 -12.84 9.84 3.71
N GLN A 139 -13.30 8.81 4.42
CA GLN A 139 -14.72 8.43 4.47
C GLN A 139 -15.45 9.03 5.66
N GLY A 140 -14.76 9.83 6.48
CA GLY A 140 -15.35 10.42 7.67
C GLY A 140 -15.39 9.47 8.87
N ASN A 141 -14.71 8.32 8.80
CA ASN A 141 -14.64 7.37 9.90
C ASN A 141 -13.60 7.80 10.94
N PRO A 142 -13.75 7.39 12.21
CA PRO A 142 -12.85 7.82 13.29
C PRO A 142 -11.52 7.06 13.27
N PHE A 143 -10.83 7.07 12.14
CA PHE A 143 -9.52 6.48 11.97
C PHE A 143 -8.55 7.59 11.55
N PRO A 144 -7.88 8.24 12.52
CA PRO A 144 -7.01 9.39 12.20
C PRO A 144 -5.88 9.02 11.22
N ILE A 145 -5.59 9.95 10.33
CA ILE A 145 -4.57 9.79 9.29
C ILE A 145 -3.43 10.76 9.55
N LEU A 146 -2.21 10.26 9.53
CA LEU A 146 -1.00 11.07 9.53
C LEU A 146 -0.56 11.31 8.10
N HIS A 147 -0.25 12.55 7.77
CA HIS A 147 0.23 12.93 6.45
C HIS A 147 1.74 13.09 6.54
N LEU A 148 2.48 12.30 5.76
CA LEU A 148 3.92 12.28 5.79
C LEU A 148 4.48 12.82 4.48
N LYS A 149 5.64 13.47 4.58
CA LYS A 149 6.34 14.04 3.43
C LYS A 149 7.78 13.59 3.45
N LEU A 150 8.31 13.26 2.26
CA LEU A 150 9.70 12.87 2.11
C LEU A 150 10.60 14.06 2.42
N GLY A 151 11.53 13.88 3.35
CA GLY A 151 12.53 14.89 3.67
C GLY A 151 13.68 14.86 2.67
N ARG A 152 14.50 15.88 2.77
CA ARG A 152 15.65 16.00 1.88
C ARG A 152 16.92 15.75 2.61
#